data_4fe0b52a0b35ded483c322a62395bb5b
#
_entry.id   4fe0b52a0b35ded483c322a62395bb5b
#
_cell.length_a   1.000
_cell.length_b   1.000
_cell.length_c   1.000
_cell.angle_alpha   90.00
_cell.angle_beta   90.00
_cell.angle_gamma   90.00
#
_symmetry.space_group_name_H-M   'P 1'
#
loop_
_entity.id
_entity.type
_entity.pdbx_description
1 polymer ?
#
loop_
_entity_poly.entity_id
_entity_poly.type
_entity_poly.pdbx_seq_one_letter_code
_entity_poly.pdbx_strand_id
1 'polypeptide(L)'
;MRSSQPLRLNRESFLKFAKYWLLPPILGFVIGLAIFLLVNIYKLINSASLLIINWNPLLLLASATIALLGGYLTIRLLAENKEWGCGTELVIEGYHFKSGFLSLRDTIGKTLASAITIGLGGSAGLEGPSLLLGGGISSFITRRLRLSQKDVKTLFLCGASAGFSAIFKAPLTGILFALEIPYKRDVETEVFIPASMASITAYFTSDLTLGTETIFPTSAFLVPTFSIFIHAILLGILAAIVALTFMETFERINAVNKRLVGKFPMLLTTTIAGMLLGVMGLLYPEALGLGYDFIHQITITELGEFSLATLTTLLILKIIATSITLNFGGSGGLFIPSLYVGGTLGLIYAQILNLEPSVLCVMLAMAAVLAATSKSLLTSITLVAETMGPSFIIPTVVSAAVSYFLTGSRSFYKSQLLNKLSGQGVA
;
A
#
# COMPACT_ATOMS: atom_id res chain seq x y z
N MET A 1 57.37 -1.95 -9.33
CA MET A 1 56.88 -1.98 -7.92
C MET A 1 55.98 -0.80 -7.69
N ARG A 2 54.65 -0.99 -7.81
CA ARG A 2 53.69 0.08 -7.36
C ARG A 2 53.50 -0.12 -5.87
N SER A 3 53.89 0.88 -5.08
CA SER A 3 53.68 0.92 -3.64
C SER A 3 52.19 0.86 -3.34
N SER A 4 51.73 -0.20 -2.70
CA SER A 4 50.42 -0.28 -2.08
C SER A 4 50.34 0.76 -0.96
N GLN A 5 49.79 1.93 -1.27
CA GLN A 5 49.38 2.86 -0.18
C GLN A 5 48.31 2.14 0.65
N PRO A 6 48.46 2.03 1.96
CA PRO A 6 47.42 1.51 2.82
C PRO A 6 46.20 2.45 2.73
N LEU A 7 45.02 1.89 2.50
CA LEU A 7 43.72 2.56 2.56
C LEU A 7 43.60 3.23 3.96
N ARG A 8 44.09 4.43 4.11
CA ARG A 8 43.74 5.29 5.26
C ARG A 8 42.28 5.64 5.09
N LEU A 9 41.40 4.87 5.74
CA LEU A 9 40.02 5.25 5.93
C LEU A 9 39.97 6.60 6.62
N ASN A 10 39.86 7.67 5.82
CA ASN A 10 39.67 9.02 6.33
C ASN A 10 38.34 9.01 7.12
N ARG A 11 38.28 9.73 8.23
CA ARG A 11 37.08 9.88 9.09
C ARG A 11 35.81 10.17 8.28
N GLU A 12 35.91 10.94 7.22
CA GLU A 12 34.79 11.21 6.29
C GLU A 12 34.34 9.98 5.50
N SER A 13 35.28 9.16 5.02
CA SER A 13 34.96 7.91 4.31
C SER A 13 34.31 6.89 5.25
N PHE A 14 34.77 6.81 6.49
CA PHE A 14 34.15 5.96 7.52
C PHE A 14 32.73 6.44 7.87
N LEU A 15 32.53 7.76 8.04
CA LEU A 15 31.19 8.32 8.29
C LEU A 15 30.22 8.08 7.13
N LYS A 16 30.68 8.22 5.88
CA LYS A 16 29.86 7.87 4.70
C LYS A 16 29.51 6.38 4.67
N PHE A 17 30.49 5.51 4.96
CA PHE A 17 30.25 4.08 5.04
C PHE A 17 29.23 3.74 6.14
N ALA A 18 29.39 4.27 7.34
CA ALA A 18 28.48 4.03 8.46
C ALA A 18 27.05 4.49 8.13
N LYS A 19 26.86 5.63 7.45
CA LYS A 19 25.55 6.18 7.09
C LYS A 19 24.78 5.32 6.08
N TYR A 20 25.46 4.78 5.08
CA TYR A 20 24.82 4.10 3.95
C TYR A 20 24.92 2.58 3.97
N TRP A 21 25.77 2.01 4.85
CA TRP A 21 26.01 0.57 4.95
C TRP A 21 25.63 -0.01 6.31
N LEU A 22 25.84 0.70 7.42
CA LEU A 22 25.54 0.20 8.77
C LEU A 22 24.18 0.67 9.28
N LEU A 23 23.84 1.94 9.06
CA LEU A 23 22.58 2.51 9.58
C LEU A 23 21.32 1.93 8.89
N PRO A 24 21.29 1.72 7.54
CA PRO A 24 20.10 1.14 6.90
C PRO A 24 19.71 -0.26 7.41
N PRO A 25 20.61 -1.23 7.58
CA PRO A 25 20.25 -2.52 8.19
C PRO A 25 19.69 -2.38 9.61
N ILE A 26 20.27 -1.49 10.43
CA ILE A 26 19.74 -1.24 11.78
C ILE A 26 18.33 -0.68 11.72
N LEU A 27 18.09 0.28 10.82
CA LEU A 27 16.75 0.82 10.57
C LEU A 27 15.80 -0.28 10.11
N GLY A 28 16.22 -1.12 9.17
CA GLY A 28 15.44 -2.26 8.67
C GLY A 28 15.01 -3.20 9.79
N PHE A 29 15.94 -3.57 10.68
CA PHE A 29 15.66 -4.41 11.84
C PHE A 29 14.63 -3.78 12.79
N VAL A 30 14.86 -2.54 13.20
CA VAL A 30 13.96 -1.81 14.12
C VAL A 30 12.56 -1.63 13.50
N ILE A 31 12.51 -1.31 12.20
CA ILE A 31 11.24 -1.13 11.48
C ILE A 31 10.53 -2.47 11.31
N GLY A 32 11.25 -3.56 10.99
CA GLY A 32 10.67 -4.90 10.92
C GLY A 32 9.99 -5.30 12.24
N LEU A 33 10.64 -5.04 13.40
CA LEU A 33 10.00 -5.25 14.71
C LEU A 33 8.78 -4.33 14.92
N ALA A 34 8.83 -3.09 14.48
CA ALA A 34 7.69 -2.17 14.59
C ALA A 34 6.51 -2.64 13.72
N ILE A 35 6.77 -3.19 12.53
CA ILE A 35 5.74 -3.79 11.67
C ILE A 35 5.16 -5.06 12.31
N PHE A 36 5.99 -5.90 12.92
CA PHE A 36 5.50 -7.04 13.71
C PHE A 36 4.50 -6.60 14.78
N LEU A 37 4.82 -5.56 15.54
CA LEU A 37 3.90 -4.99 16.53
C LEU A 37 2.60 -4.47 15.90
N LEU A 38 2.70 -3.73 14.81
CA LEU A 38 1.53 -3.22 14.06
C LEU A 38 0.60 -4.35 13.62
N VAL A 39 1.15 -5.40 13.02
CA VAL A 39 0.38 -6.55 12.54
C VAL A 39 -0.30 -7.27 13.71
N ASN A 40 0.38 -7.45 14.85
CA ASN A 40 -0.23 -8.08 16.03
C ASN A 40 -1.34 -7.22 16.65
N ILE A 41 -1.16 -5.90 16.74
CA ILE A 41 -2.22 -4.97 17.18
C ILE A 41 -3.44 -5.08 16.24
N TYR A 42 -3.21 -5.04 14.93
CA TYR A 42 -4.28 -5.24 13.95
C TYR A 42 -4.98 -6.58 14.15
N LYS A 43 -4.24 -7.70 14.22
CA LYS A 43 -4.78 -9.06 14.43
C LYS A 43 -5.62 -9.15 15.71
N LEU A 44 -5.15 -8.56 16.81
CA LEU A 44 -5.88 -8.55 18.07
C LEU A 44 -7.23 -7.82 17.93
N ILE A 45 -7.24 -6.63 17.32
CA ILE A 45 -8.47 -5.85 17.11
C ILE A 45 -9.42 -6.59 16.17
N ASN A 46 -8.90 -7.14 15.08
CA ASN A 46 -9.69 -7.88 14.09
C ASN A 46 -10.30 -9.15 14.70
N SER A 47 -9.54 -9.93 15.46
CA SER A 47 -10.04 -11.13 16.14
C SER A 47 -11.13 -10.80 17.15
N ALA A 48 -10.95 -9.73 17.93
CA ALA A 48 -11.99 -9.27 18.86
C ALA A 48 -13.27 -8.82 18.12
N SER A 49 -13.11 -8.11 16.99
CA SER A 49 -14.25 -7.70 16.14
C SER A 49 -14.99 -8.91 15.58
N LEU A 50 -14.27 -9.90 15.03
CA LEU A 50 -14.86 -11.12 14.48
C LEU A 50 -15.62 -11.95 15.53
N LEU A 51 -15.09 -12.06 16.76
CA LEU A 51 -15.79 -12.75 17.86
C LEU A 51 -17.15 -12.09 18.15
N ILE A 52 -17.19 -10.75 18.15
CA ILE A 52 -18.41 -9.98 18.40
C ILE A 52 -19.41 -10.15 17.23
N ILE A 53 -18.92 -10.07 16.00
CA ILE A 53 -19.75 -10.22 14.79
C ILE A 53 -20.29 -11.64 14.66
N ASN A 54 -19.51 -12.65 14.99
CA ASN A 54 -19.95 -14.05 14.96
C ASN A 54 -21.06 -14.35 15.99
N TRP A 55 -21.09 -13.62 17.11
CA TRP A 55 -22.19 -13.71 18.07
C TRP A 55 -23.49 -13.09 17.52
N ASN A 56 -23.41 -11.94 16.86
CA ASN A 56 -24.54 -11.30 16.19
C ASN A 56 -24.05 -10.50 14.97
N PRO A 57 -24.37 -10.93 13.73
CA PRO A 57 -23.94 -10.23 12.50
C PRO A 57 -24.36 -8.76 12.42
N LEU A 58 -25.47 -8.36 13.05
CA LEU A 58 -25.91 -6.97 13.08
C LEU A 58 -24.92 -6.03 13.80
N LEU A 59 -24.06 -6.58 14.66
CA LEU A 59 -22.99 -5.83 15.32
C LEU A 59 -21.90 -5.35 14.35
N LEU A 60 -21.88 -5.86 13.12
CA LEU A 60 -21.04 -5.31 12.05
C LEU A 60 -21.35 -3.84 11.76
N LEU A 61 -22.62 -3.42 11.89
CA LEU A 61 -23.01 -2.00 11.80
C LEU A 61 -22.31 -1.14 12.85
N ALA A 62 -22.30 -1.62 14.10
CA ALA A 62 -21.61 -0.93 15.18
C ALA A 62 -20.10 -0.97 15.00
N SER A 63 -19.53 -2.14 14.64
CA SER A 63 -18.09 -2.32 14.41
C SER A 63 -17.57 -1.38 13.32
N ALA A 64 -18.19 -1.34 12.15
CA ALA A 64 -17.80 -0.45 11.06
C ALA A 64 -17.96 1.04 11.40
N THR A 65 -18.99 1.37 12.21
CA THR A 65 -19.15 2.74 12.71
C THR A 65 -18.04 3.12 13.68
N ILE A 66 -17.71 2.22 14.63
CA ILE A 66 -16.62 2.43 15.58
C ILE A 66 -15.25 2.44 14.86
N ALA A 67 -15.09 1.70 13.75
CA ALA A 67 -13.89 1.71 12.93
C ALA A 67 -13.54 3.13 12.46
N LEU A 68 -14.50 3.84 11.85
CA LEU A 68 -14.25 5.19 11.37
C LEU A 68 -14.16 6.21 12.51
N LEU A 69 -15.03 6.14 13.49
CA LEU A 69 -15.01 7.02 14.67
C LEU A 69 -13.73 6.83 15.48
N GLY A 70 -13.31 5.58 15.72
CA GLY A 70 -12.09 5.25 16.44
C GLY A 70 -10.86 5.75 15.69
N GLY A 71 -10.78 5.55 14.36
CA GLY A 71 -9.72 6.11 13.52
C GLY A 71 -9.66 7.63 13.63
N TYR A 72 -10.79 8.32 13.43
CA TYR A 72 -10.90 9.77 13.53
C TYR A 72 -10.48 10.29 14.91
N LEU A 73 -11.01 9.70 15.99
CA LEU A 73 -10.71 10.14 17.36
C LEU A 73 -9.24 9.88 17.71
N THR A 74 -8.68 8.74 17.30
CA THR A 74 -7.25 8.43 17.53
C THR A 74 -6.35 9.48 16.89
N ILE A 75 -6.62 9.88 15.66
CA ILE A 75 -5.88 10.96 14.98
C ILE A 75 -6.05 12.29 15.73
N ARG A 76 -7.29 12.62 16.13
CA ARG A 76 -7.57 13.86 16.87
C ARG A 76 -6.85 13.94 18.21
N LEU A 77 -6.69 12.83 18.89
CA LEU A 77 -6.06 12.77 20.22
C LEU A 77 -4.53 12.69 20.14
N LEU A 78 -3.99 11.85 19.26
CA LEU A 78 -2.57 11.49 19.27
C LEU A 78 -1.75 12.24 18.22
N ALA A 79 -2.28 12.46 17.01
CA ALA A 79 -1.52 13.08 15.93
C ALA A 79 -1.39 14.62 16.09
N GLU A 80 -0.30 15.20 15.59
CA GLU A 80 -0.12 16.65 15.49
C GLU A 80 -0.90 17.20 14.28
N ASN A 81 -0.69 16.60 13.10
CA ASN A 81 -1.51 16.89 11.94
C ASN A 81 -2.81 16.10 12.01
N LYS A 82 -3.93 16.81 12.13
CA LYS A 82 -5.27 16.26 12.33
C LYS A 82 -5.93 15.72 11.03
N GLU A 83 -5.17 15.65 9.94
CA GLU A 83 -5.65 15.06 8.69
C GLU A 83 -5.63 13.54 8.75
N TRP A 84 -6.70 12.91 8.30
CA TRP A 84 -6.87 11.47 8.17
C TRP A 84 -6.62 11.02 6.71
N GLY A 85 -6.74 9.74 6.42
CA GLY A 85 -6.67 9.17 5.08
C GLY A 85 -5.44 8.32 4.82
N CYS A 86 -4.81 8.48 3.65
CA CYS A 86 -3.77 7.58 3.17
C CYS A 86 -2.37 7.89 3.74
N GLY A 87 -1.78 6.89 4.42
CA GLY A 87 -0.42 7.02 4.96
C GLY A 87 0.67 7.18 3.89
N THR A 88 0.49 6.60 2.71
CA THR A 88 1.43 6.74 1.58
C THR A 88 1.54 8.18 1.09
N GLU A 89 0.42 8.90 1.00
CA GLU A 89 0.40 10.33 0.63
C GLU A 89 1.27 11.16 1.59
N LEU A 90 1.18 10.88 2.89
CA LEU A 90 1.97 11.57 3.90
C LEU A 90 3.47 11.30 3.81
N VAL A 91 3.86 10.10 3.37
CA VAL A 91 5.26 9.76 3.11
C VAL A 91 5.79 10.56 1.91
N ILE A 92 5.02 10.63 0.83
CA ILE A 92 5.40 11.40 -0.37
C ILE A 92 5.51 12.89 -0.05
N GLU A 93 4.51 13.43 0.67
CA GLU A 93 4.50 14.81 1.16
C GLU A 93 5.70 15.09 2.07
N GLY A 94 5.99 14.19 3.02
CA GLY A 94 7.13 14.25 3.92
C GLY A 94 8.46 14.34 3.17
N TYR A 95 8.62 13.55 2.13
CA TYR A 95 9.81 13.55 1.29
C TYR A 95 9.99 14.86 0.51
N HIS A 96 8.94 15.32 -0.20
CA HIS A 96 9.05 16.49 -1.08
C HIS A 96 9.01 17.81 -0.33
N PHE A 97 8.07 17.99 0.59
CA PHE A 97 7.74 19.29 1.15
C PHE A 97 8.18 19.47 2.61
N LYS A 98 8.59 18.39 3.29
CA LYS A 98 9.02 18.44 4.71
C LYS A 98 10.42 17.90 4.93
N SER A 99 11.25 17.82 3.88
CA SER A 99 12.66 17.41 3.96
C SER A 99 12.89 16.06 4.66
N GLY A 100 11.99 15.11 4.45
CA GLY A 100 12.03 13.80 5.12
C GLY A 100 11.59 13.85 6.58
N PHE A 101 10.85 14.88 7.01
CA PHE A 101 10.36 14.99 8.37
C PHE A 101 8.94 14.47 8.53
N LEU A 102 8.78 13.54 9.49
CA LEU A 102 7.49 13.17 10.07
C LEU A 102 7.62 13.19 11.60
N SER A 103 6.62 13.74 12.29
CA SER A 103 6.60 13.70 13.75
C SER A 103 6.30 12.28 14.25
N LEU A 104 6.89 11.90 15.39
CA LEU A 104 6.56 10.61 16.02
C LEU A 104 5.08 10.51 16.42
N ARG A 105 4.45 11.63 16.78
CA ARG A 105 3.03 11.66 17.12
C ARG A 105 2.18 11.36 15.90
N ASP A 106 2.48 11.95 14.74
CA ASP A 106 1.80 11.62 13.48
C ASP A 106 2.03 10.17 13.09
N THR A 107 3.29 9.73 13.19
CA THR A 107 3.67 8.35 12.88
C THR A 107 2.88 7.34 13.71
N ILE A 108 2.93 7.45 15.03
CA ILE A 108 2.26 6.49 15.93
C ILE A 108 0.73 6.67 15.87
N GLY A 109 0.25 7.91 15.95
CA GLY A 109 -1.18 8.20 16.00
C GLY A 109 -1.93 7.71 14.77
N LYS A 110 -1.38 7.97 13.56
CA LYS A 110 -2.02 7.54 12.31
C LYS A 110 -1.86 6.05 12.03
N THR A 111 -0.74 5.46 12.47
CA THR A 111 -0.54 4.00 12.37
C THR A 111 -1.54 3.25 13.28
N LEU A 112 -1.72 3.69 14.51
CA LEU A 112 -2.73 3.12 15.41
C LEU A 112 -4.16 3.34 14.90
N ALA A 113 -4.45 4.54 14.39
CA ALA A 113 -5.74 4.84 13.76
C ALA A 113 -6.04 3.88 12.61
N SER A 114 -5.03 3.53 11.81
CA SER A 114 -5.19 2.56 10.71
C SER A 114 -5.47 1.15 11.23
N ALA A 115 -4.76 0.70 12.26
CA ALA A 115 -5.02 -0.60 12.86
C ALA A 115 -6.44 -0.70 13.42
N ILE A 116 -6.95 0.36 14.07
CA ILE A 116 -8.33 0.45 14.57
C ILE A 116 -9.32 0.46 13.41
N THR A 117 -9.10 1.35 12.42
CA THR A 117 -9.99 1.48 11.26
C THR A 117 -10.15 0.15 10.55
N ILE A 118 -9.05 -0.50 10.19
CA ILE A 118 -9.06 -1.73 9.38
C ILE A 118 -9.51 -2.93 10.23
N GLY A 119 -9.01 -3.04 11.47
CA GLY A 119 -9.33 -4.16 12.37
C GLY A 119 -10.81 -4.25 12.76
N LEU A 120 -11.53 -3.12 12.73
CA LEU A 120 -12.97 -3.07 13.02
C LEU A 120 -13.84 -3.08 11.75
N GLY A 121 -13.27 -3.29 10.57
CA GLY A 121 -14.02 -3.47 9.32
C GLY A 121 -13.97 -2.30 8.34
N GLY A 122 -13.15 -1.27 8.57
CA GLY A 122 -12.88 -0.25 7.56
C GLY A 122 -12.13 -0.84 6.36
N SER A 123 -12.53 -0.50 5.14
CA SER A 123 -11.93 -1.01 3.91
C SER A 123 -10.69 -0.22 3.52
N ALA A 124 -9.50 -0.74 3.83
CA ALA A 124 -8.20 -0.13 3.49
C ALA A 124 -7.06 -1.14 3.72
N GLY A 125 -5.83 -0.80 3.30
CA GLY A 125 -4.64 -1.63 3.48
C GLY A 125 -3.73 -1.19 4.61
N LEU A 126 -2.89 -2.09 5.12
CA LEU A 126 -1.86 -1.81 6.14
C LEU A 126 -0.57 -1.25 5.55
N GLU A 127 -0.40 -1.23 4.23
CA GLU A 127 0.82 -0.74 3.57
C GLU A 127 1.09 0.75 3.84
N GLY A 128 0.06 1.60 3.72
CA GLY A 128 0.17 3.02 4.02
C GLY A 128 0.69 3.31 5.43
N PRO A 129 0.07 2.73 6.48
CA PRO A 129 0.58 2.80 7.85
C PRO A 129 1.98 2.23 8.02
N SER A 130 2.33 1.15 7.32
CA SER A 130 3.66 0.55 7.40
C SER A 130 4.74 1.46 6.81
N LEU A 131 4.46 2.09 5.67
CA LEU A 131 5.30 3.11 5.07
C LEU A 131 5.51 4.32 6.00
N LEU A 132 4.41 4.80 6.57
CA LEU A 132 4.41 5.92 7.50
C LEU A 132 5.21 5.60 8.76
N LEU A 133 5.05 4.39 9.30
CA LEU A 133 5.78 3.92 10.47
C LEU A 133 7.28 3.82 10.17
N GLY A 134 7.65 3.20 9.05
CA GLY A 134 9.04 3.07 8.62
C GLY A 134 9.72 4.42 8.36
N GLY A 135 9.09 5.28 7.56
CA GLY A 135 9.58 6.62 7.28
C GLY A 135 9.69 7.49 8.55
N GLY A 136 8.69 7.44 9.43
CA GLY A 136 8.67 8.20 10.67
C GLY A 136 9.75 7.76 11.67
N ILE A 137 9.95 6.45 11.88
CA ILE A 137 11.04 5.92 12.72
C ILE A 137 12.39 6.36 12.15
N SER A 138 12.58 6.21 10.84
CA SER A 138 13.83 6.63 10.19
C SER A 138 14.05 8.14 10.32
N SER A 139 13.02 8.96 10.11
CA SER A 139 13.07 10.41 10.31
C SER A 139 13.51 10.77 11.74
N PHE A 140 12.93 10.13 12.74
CA PHE A 140 13.26 10.37 14.13
C PHE A 140 14.72 10.01 14.45
N ILE A 141 15.19 8.82 14.06
CA ILE A 141 16.55 8.34 14.34
C ILE A 141 17.57 9.21 13.64
N THR A 142 17.40 9.48 12.34
CA THR A 142 18.38 10.23 11.53
C THR A 142 18.52 11.68 12.00
N ARG A 143 17.44 12.30 12.42
CA ARG A 143 17.49 13.65 13.01
C ARG A 143 18.14 13.67 14.40
N ARG A 144 17.89 12.62 15.22
CA ARG A 144 18.56 12.50 16.52
C ARG A 144 20.08 12.34 16.35
N LEU A 145 20.51 11.70 15.27
CA LEU A 145 21.92 11.59 14.89
C LEU A 145 22.45 12.86 14.22
N ARG A 146 21.66 13.92 14.05
CA ARG A 146 22.01 15.20 13.44
C ARG A 146 22.63 15.05 12.04
N LEU A 147 22.09 14.15 11.23
CA LEU A 147 22.54 13.95 9.86
C LEU A 147 22.17 15.15 8.97
N SER A 148 22.85 15.27 7.81
CA SER A 148 22.51 16.31 6.84
C SER A 148 21.09 16.13 6.30
N GLN A 149 20.45 17.22 5.84
CA GLN A 149 19.09 17.17 5.27
C GLN A 149 18.98 16.18 4.10
N LYS A 150 20.04 16.10 3.27
CA LYS A 150 20.08 15.12 2.17
C LYS A 150 20.08 13.68 2.70
N ASP A 151 20.91 13.38 3.70
CA ASP A 151 20.97 12.06 4.33
C ASP A 151 19.61 11.69 4.98
N VAL A 152 18.98 12.66 5.66
CA VAL A 152 17.64 12.44 6.27
C VAL A 152 16.61 12.07 5.21
N LYS A 153 16.54 12.80 4.09
CA LYS A 153 15.63 12.49 2.98
C LYS A 153 15.87 11.10 2.38
N THR A 154 17.13 10.74 2.13
CA THR A 154 17.50 9.43 1.60
C THR A 154 17.12 8.31 2.57
N LEU A 155 17.49 8.42 3.84
CA LEU A 155 17.21 7.42 4.85
C LEU A 155 15.71 7.35 5.24
N PHE A 156 14.98 8.45 5.07
CA PHE A 156 13.52 8.47 5.21
C PHE A 156 12.83 7.52 4.23
N LEU A 157 13.21 7.57 2.95
CA LEU A 157 12.71 6.62 1.94
C LEU A 157 13.19 5.19 2.20
N CYS A 158 14.42 5.01 2.72
CA CYS A 158 14.88 3.68 3.14
C CYS A 158 14.01 3.09 4.26
N GLY A 159 13.60 3.94 5.21
CA GLY A 159 12.66 3.51 6.25
C GLY A 159 11.29 3.14 5.70
N ALA A 160 10.75 3.92 4.77
CA ALA A 160 9.50 3.59 4.09
C ALA A 160 9.62 2.28 3.30
N SER A 161 10.73 2.07 2.56
CA SER A 161 11.08 0.81 1.89
C SER A 161 11.07 -0.38 2.85
N ALA A 162 11.71 -0.26 4.00
CA ALA A 162 11.75 -1.28 5.04
C ALA A 162 10.35 -1.62 5.56
N GLY A 163 9.51 -0.61 5.81
CA GLY A 163 8.12 -0.81 6.22
C GLY A 163 7.30 -1.54 5.17
N PHE A 164 7.47 -1.20 3.89
CA PHE A 164 6.81 -1.88 2.77
C PHE A 164 7.26 -3.34 2.64
N SER A 165 8.58 -3.56 2.67
CA SER A 165 9.17 -4.89 2.59
C SER A 165 8.69 -5.81 3.71
N ALA A 166 8.64 -5.31 4.95
CA ALA A 166 8.22 -6.09 6.10
C ALA A 166 6.74 -6.48 6.05
N ILE A 167 5.85 -5.59 5.60
CA ILE A 167 4.41 -5.87 5.55
C ILE A 167 4.04 -6.81 4.41
N PHE A 168 4.70 -6.70 3.24
CA PHE A 168 4.42 -7.53 2.07
C PHE A 168 5.34 -8.75 1.94
N LYS A 169 6.38 -8.86 2.78
CA LYS A 169 7.45 -9.87 2.64
C LYS A 169 8.06 -9.86 1.23
N ALA A 170 8.21 -8.68 0.66
CA ALA A 170 8.62 -8.43 -0.72
C ALA A 170 9.79 -7.44 -0.73
N PRO A 171 11.04 -7.92 -0.54
CA PRO A 171 12.20 -7.04 -0.39
C PRO A 171 12.55 -6.27 -1.67
N LEU A 172 12.50 -6.89 -2.84
CA LEU A 172 12.75 -6.22 -4.11
C LEU A 172 11.69 -5.14 -4.39
N THR A 173 10.43 -5.46 -4.11
CA THR A 173 9.33 -4.51 -4.23
C THR A 173 9.52 -3.30 -3.32
N GLY A 174 9.92 -3.52 -2.07
CA GLY A 174 10.21 -2.42 -1.14
C GLY A 174 11.32 -1.50 -1.63
N ILE A 175 12.37 -2.05 -2.24
CA ILE A 175 13.46 -1.27 -2.86
C ILE A 175 12.92 -0.42 -4.00
N LEU A 176 12.21 -1.03 -4.95
CA LEU A 176 11.67 -0.35 -6.13
C LEU A 176 10.61 0.69 -5.74
N PHE A 177 9.82 0.42 -4.70
CA PHE A 177 8.89 1.39 -4.14
C PHE A 177 9.60 2.68 -3.72
N ALA A 178 10.69 2.59 -2.98
CA ALA A 178 11.43 3.77 -2.54
C ALA A 178 11.99 4.60 -3.71
N LEU A 179 12.32 3.94 -4.83
CA LEU A 179 12.80 4.62 -6.03
C LEU A 179 11.67 5.32 -6.78
N GLU A 180 10.51 4.67 -6.95
CA GLU A 180 9.44 5.14 -7.83
C GLU A 180 8.44 6.08 -7.16
N ILE A 181 8.08 5.81 -5.89
CA ILE A 181 6.94 6.47 -5.25
C ILE A 181 7.02 7.99 -5.15
N PRO A 182 8.20 8.64 -5.09
CA PRO A 182 8.26 10.09 -5.07
C PRO A 182 7.76 10.74 -6.37
N TYR A 183 7.87 10.05 -7.51
CA TYR A 183 7.63 10.64 -8.82
C TYR A 183 6.66 9.79 -9.65
N LYS A 184 5.96 10.46 -10.58
CA LYS A 184 5.04 9.78 -11.53
C LYS A 184 5.77 9.22 -12.76
N ARG A 185 6.90 9.81 -13.16
CA ARG A 185 7.66 9.46 -14.37
C ARG A 185 9.17 9.53 -14.20
N ASP A 186 9.65 9.44 -12.96
CA ASP A 186 11.09 9.50 -12.64
C ASP A 186 11.38 8.56 -11.46
N VAL A 187 12.66 8.36 -11.14
CA VAL A 187 13.10 7.48 -10.06
C VAL A 187 14.19 8.12 -9.19
N GLU A 188 14.15 7.85 -7.88
CA GLU A 188 15.15 8.33 -6.92
C GLU A 188 16.28 7.33 -6.76
N THR A 189 17.26 7.38 -7.67
CA THR A 189 18.35 6.39 -7.75
C THR A 189 19.33 6.40 -6.57
N GLU A 190 19.51 7.56 -5.89
CA GLU A 190 20.42 7.66 -4.74
C GLU A 190 19.99 6.78 -3.56
N VAL A 191 18.72 6.42 -3.51
CA VAL A 191 18.14 5.60 -2.43
C VAL A 191 18.39 4.10 -2.62
N PHE A 192 18.78 3.66 -3.82
CA PHE A 192 18.82 2.23 -4.19
C PHE A 192 19.63 1.37 -3.20
N ILE A 193 20.92 1.70 -2.99
CA ILE A 193 21.80 0.89 -2.12
C ILE A 193 21.32 0.90 -0.66
N PRO A 194 21.09 2.06 0.00
CA PRO A 194 20.64 2.03 1.38
C PRO A 194 19.23 1.45 1.55
N ALA A 195 18.31 1.65 0.59
CA ALA A 195 17.00 1.00 0.61
C ALA A 195 17.12 -0.52 0.48
N SER A 196 18.05 -1.04 -0.34
CA SER A 196 18.29 -2.47 -0.46
C SER A 196 18.68 -3.09 0.89
N MET A 197 19.61 -2.45 1.60
CA MET A 197 20.04 -2.93 2.91
C MET A 197 18.90 -2.90 3.94
N ALA A 198 18.14 -1.81 4.02
CA ALA A 198 17.04 -1.66 4.95
C ALA A 198 15.88 -2.62 4.63
N SER A 199 15.51 -2.74 3.35
CA SER A 199 14.42 -3.58 2.86
C SER A 199 14.68 -5.07 3.13
N ILE A 200 15.88 -5.56 2.76
CA ILE A 200 16.26 -6.97 2.97
C ILE A 200 16.30 -7.30 4.46
N THR A 201 16.87 -6.43 5.30
CA THR A 201 16.92 -6.67 6.75
C THR A 201 15.53 -6.66 7.37
N ALA A 202 14.65 -5.75 6.95
CA ALA A 202 13.27 -5.70 7.41
C ALA A 202 12.47 -6.94 6.98
N TYR A 203 12.69 -7.43 5.76
CA TYR A 203 12.14 -8.69 5.27
C TYR A 203 12.54 -9.86 6.17
N PHE A 204 13.83 -10.08 6.42
CA PHE A 204 14.28 -11.16 7.29
C PHE A 204 13.74 -11.03 8.71
N THR A 205 13.65 -9.81 9.25
CA THR A 205 13.05 -9.58 10.56
C THR A 205 11.56 -9.95 10.58
N SER A 206 10.83 -9.58 9.52
CA SER A 206 9.42 -9.94 9.36
C SER A 206 9.23 -11.46 9.19
N ASP A 207 10.09 -12.10 8.40
CA ASP A 207 10.07 -13.54 8.14
C ASP A 207 10.29 -14.34 9.43
N LEU A 208 11.24 -13.91 10.25
CA LEU A 208 11.53 -14.54 11.55
C LEU A 208 10.41 -14.32 12.59
N THR A 209 9.64 -13.25 12.50
CA THR A 209 8.64 -12.87 13.53
C THR A 209 7.19 -13.19 13.13
N LEU A 210 6.86 -13.06 11.82
CA LEU A 210 5.51 -13.29 11.29
C LEU A 210 5.38 -14.62 10.52
N GLY A 211 6.47 -15.42 10.42
CA GLY A 211 6.52 -16.66 9.65
C GLY A 211 6.97 -16.45 8.20
N THR A 212 7.24 -17.55 7.48
CA THR A 212 7.85 -17.57 6.14
C THR A 212 6.85 -17.60 4.98
N GLU A 213 5.54 -17.71 5.28
CA GLU A 213 4.51 -17.82 4.25
C GLU A 213 4.40 -16.56 3.41
N THR A 214 4.25 -16.72 2.10
CA THR A 214 3.92 -15.62 1.17
C THR A 214 2.48 -15.16 1.39
N ILE A 215 2.20 -13.89 1.09
CA ILE A 215 0.86 -13.32 1.35
C ILE A 215 -0.20 -13.91 0.42
N PHE A 216 0.15 -14.17 -0.83
CA PHE A 216 -0.75 -14.72 -1.85
C PHE A 216 -0.10 -15.93 -2.53
N PRO A 217 -0.02 -17.09 -1.85
CA PRO A 217 0.63 -18.27 -2.44
C PRO A 217 -0.18 -18.76 -3.64
N THR A 218 0.52 -19.10 -4.73
CA THR A 218 -0.05 -19.79 -5.89
C THR A 218 0.89 -20.91 -6.33
N SER A 219 0.33 -22.04 -6.75
CA SER A 219 1.05 -23.17 -7.31
C SER A 219 1.11 -23.15 -8.85
N ALA A 220 0.48 -22.17 -9.49
CA ALA A 220 0.40 -22.11 -10.94
C ALA A 220 1.78 -21.79 -11.55
N PHE A 221 2.25 -22.68 -12.41
CA PHE A 221 3.43 -22.47 -13.24
C PHE A 221 3.00 -22.42 -14.71
N LEU A 222 3.34 -21.34 -15.40
CA LEU A 222 2.97 -21.16 -16.80
C LEU A 222 4.18 -20.78 -17.66
N VAL A 223 4.20 -21.34 -18.86
CA VAL A 223 5.08 -20.88 -19.93
C VAL A 223 4.33 -19.81 -20.73
N PRO A 224 4.85 -18.59 -20.86
CA PRO A 224 4.19 -17.53 -21.63
C PRO A 224 3.99 -17.94 -23.09
N THR A 225 2.73 -17.93 -23.55
CA THR A 225 2.37 -18.12 -24.95
C THR A 225 2.02 -16.78 -25.60
N PHE A 226 2.04 -16.69 -26.92
CA PHE A 226 1.67 -15.46 -27.63
C PHE A 226 0.25 -14.98 -27.30
N SER A 227 -0.68 -15.91 -27.11
CA SER A 227 -2.06 -15.61 -26.70
C SER A 227 -2.12 -14.83 -25.38
N ILE A 228 -1.27 -15.15 -24.41
CA ILE A 228 -1.23 -14.47 -23.10
C ILE A 228 -0.92 -12.97 -23.25
N PHE A 229 -0.08 -12.59 -24.23
CA PHE A 229 0.23 -11.17 -24.45
C PHE A 229 -0.96 -10.39 -24.99
N ILE A 230 -1.83 -11.01 -25.81
CA ILE A 230 -3.08 -10.38 -26.27
C ILE A 230 -3.99 -10.14 -25.06
N HIS A 231 -4.17 -11.13 -24.19
CA HIS A 231 -4.96 -10.98 -22.97
C HIS A 231 -4.35 -9.95 -22.00
N ALA A 232 -3.02 -9.87 -21.90
CA ALA A 232 -2.33 -8.87 -21.10
C ALA A 232 -2.62 -7.43 -21.59
N ILE A 233 -2.62 -7.20 -22.92
CA ILE A 233 -2.98 -5.89 -23.48
C ILE A 233 -4.44 -5.56 -23.18
N LEU A 234 -5.37 -6.48 -23.44
CA LEU A 234 -6.81 -6.26 -23.21
C LEU A 234 -7.09 -6.00 -21.71
N LEU A 235 -6.52 -6.80 -20.81
CA LEU A 235 -6.63 -6.57 -19.38
C LEU A 235 -5.99 -5.26 -18.95
N GLY A 236 -4.86 -4.84 -19.55
CA GLY A 236 -4.26 -3.55 -19.31
C GLY A 236 -5.18 -2.38 -19.67
N ILE A 237 -5.93 -2.49 -20.78
CA ILE A 237 -6.92 -1.47 -21.20
C ILE A 237 -8.10 -1.44 -20.21
N LEU A 238 -8.66 -2.61 -19.85
CA LEU A 238 -9.76 -2.69 -18.90
C LEU A 238 -9.34 -2.21 -17.50
N ALA A 239 -8.15 -2.56 -17.07
CA ALA A 239 -7.57 -2.11 -15.82
C ALA A 239 -7.39 -0.58 -15.77
N ALA A 240 -7.01 0.05 -16.89
CA ALA A 240 -6.94 1.51 -16.98
C ALA A 240 -8.31 2.16 -16.76
N ILE A 241 -9.37 1.62 -17.35
CA ILE A 241 -10.75 2.12 -17.18
C ILE A 241 -11.19 1.98 -15.73
N VAL A 242 -10.96 0.79 -15.11
CA VAL A 242 -11.34 0.53 -13.72
C VAL A 242 -10.51 1.39 -12.77
N ALA A 243 -9.21 1.57 -13.00
CA ALA A 243 -8.35 2.44 -12.21
C ALA A 243 -8.79 3.91 -12.26
N LEU A 244 -9.13 4.43 -13.45
CA LEU A 244 -9.68 5.79 -13.62
C LEU A 244 -11.01 5.94 -12.87
N THR A 245 -11.88 4.94 -12.95
CA THR A 245 -13.17 4.92 -12.25
C THR A 245 -12.94 4.92 -10.74
N PHE A 246 -11.99 4.15 -10.24
CA PHE A 246 -11.66 4.12 -8.81
C PHE A 246 -11.12 5.47 -8.33
N MET A 247 -10.16 6.04 -9.04
CA MET A 247 -9.61 7.37 -8.69
C MET A 247 -10.69 8.46 -8.72
N GLU A 248 -11.53 8.47 -9.74
CA GLU A 248 -12.62 9.44 -9.86
C GLU A 248 -13.66 9.29 -8.73
N THR A 249 -14.04 8.04 -8.39
CA THR A 249 -14.96 7.75 -7.29
C THR A 249 -14.37 8.23 -5.97
N PHE A 250 -13.09 7.97 -5.72
CA PHE A 250 -12.38 8.42 -4.54
C PHE A 250 -12.37 9.95 -4.41
N GLU A 251 -12.10 10.66 -5.50
CA GLU A 251 -12.10 12.13 -5.53
C GLU A 251 -13.50 12.72 -5.37
N ARG A 252 -14.51 12.12 -5.98
CA ARG A 252 -15.91 12.56 -5.84
C ARG A 252 -16.40 12.38 -4.40
N ILE A 253 -16.11 11.23 -3.78
CA ILE A 253 -16.45 10.97 -2.38
C ILE A 253 -15.72 11.95 -1.44
N ASN A 254 -14.45 12.28 -1.71
CA ASN A 254 -13.73 13.33 -0.99
C ASN A 254 -14.41 14.71 -1.12
N ALA A 255 -14.85 15.06 -2.32
CA ALA A 255 -15.56 16.32 -2.55
C ALA A 255 -16.91 16.37 -1.82
N VAL A 256 -17.63 15.24 -1.77
CA VAL A 256 -18.88 15.11 -0.98
C VAL A 256 -18.58 15.30 0.51
N ASN A 257 -17.55 14.60 1.04
CA ASN A 257 -17.17 14.78 2.44
C ASN A 257 -16.85 16.24 2.79
N LYS A 258 -16.04 16.92 1.98
CA LYS A 258 -15.69 18.34 2.18
C LYS A 258 -16.92 19.24 2.22
N ARG A 259 -17.94 18.99 1.38
CA ARG A 259 -19.21 19.73 1.37
C ARG A 259 -20.05 19.44 2.61
N LEU A 260 -20.07 18.18 3.06
CA LEU A 260 -20.83 17.77 4.25
C LEU A 260 -20.21 18.32 5.54
N VAL A 261 -18.90 18.22 5.69
CA VAL A 261 -18.18 18.76 6.87
C VAL A 261 -18.30 20.28 6.97
N GLY A 262 -18.46 20.97 5.85
CA GLY A 262 -18.77 22.41 5.83
C GLY A 262 -20.16 22.77 6.36
N LYS A 263 -21.08 21.77 6.47
CA LYS A 263 -22.47 21.97 6.93
C LYS A 263 -22.77 21.24 8.24
N PHE A 264 -22.11 20.12 8.51
CA PHE A 264 -22.38 19.24 9.65
C PHE A 264 -21.09 18.92 10.42
N PRO A 265 -21.18 18.65 11.73
CA PRO A 265 -20.03 18.20 12.50
C PRO A 265 -19.39 16.92 11.89
N MET A 266 -18.06 16.87 11.83
CA MET A 266 -17.32 15.71 11.30
C MET A 266 -17.72 14.39 12.00
N LEU A 267 -17.99 14.45 13.29
CA LEU A 267 -18.42 13.28 14.07
C LEU A 267 -19.71 12.65 13.49
N LEU A 268 -20.70 13.49 13.11
CA LEU A 268 -21.95 13.02 12.51
C LEU A 268 -21.73 12.42 11.12
N THR A 269 -20.95 13.09 10.27
CA THR A 269 -20.66 12.58 8.92
C THR A 269 -19.89 11.28 8.95
N THR A 270 -18.92 11.14 9.87
CA THR A 270 -18.18 9.90 10.10
C THR A 270 -19.09 8.77 10.60
N THR A 271 -20.03 9.07 11.52
CA THR A 271 -21.00 8.08 12.02
C THR A 271 -21.87 7.53 10.89
N ILE A 272 -22.44 8.42 10.08
CA ILE A 272 -23.30 8.03 8.94
C ILE A 272 -22.49 7.20 7.93
N ALA A 273 -21.27 7.62 7.62
CA ALA A 273 -20.39 6.89 6.73
C ALA A 273 -20.06 5.48 7.26
N GLY A 274 -19.80 5.35 8.57
CA GLY A 274 -19.57 4.06 9.22
C GLY A 274 -20.79 3.15 9.19
N MET A 275 -22.00 3.70 9.40
CA MET A 275 -23.25 2.93 9.24
C MET A 275 -23.44 2.43 7.81
N LEU A 276 -23.14 3.26 6.79
CA LEU A 276 -23.19 2.85 5.39
C LEU A 276 -22.21 1.70 5.10
N LEU A 277 -20.98 1.77 5.62
CA LEU A 277 -20.03 0.67 5.52
C LEU A 277 -20.55 -0.60 6.19
N GLY A 278 -21.15 -0.49 7.36
CA GLY A 278 -21.75 -1.61 8.07
C GLY A 278 -22.87 -2.28 7.28
N VAL A 279 -23.77 -1.48 6.64
CA VAL A 279 -24.81 -2.02 5.74
C VAL A 279 -24.16 -2.75 4.54
N MET A 280 -23.14 -2.17 3.92
CA MET A 280 -22.43 -2.84 2.83
C MET A 280 -21.80 -4.17 3.28
N GLY A 281 -21.20 -4.20 4.47
CA GLY A 281 -20.61 -5.42 5.04
C GLY A 281 -21.62 -6.49 5.45
N LEU A 282 -22.84 -6.13 5.84
CA LEU A 282 -23.92 -7.09 6.09
C LEU A 282 -24.34 -7.83 4.82
N LEU A 283 -24.26 -7.17 3.66
CA LEU A 283 -24.59 -7.75 2.37
C LEU A 283 -23.41 -8.52 1.77
N TYR A 284 -22.21 -7.95 1.88
CA TYR A 284 -20.97 -8.47 1.31
C TYR A 284 -19.79 -8.18 2.25
N PRO A 285 -19.54 -9.04 3.26
CA PRO A 285 -18.47 -8.83 4.24
C PRO A 285 -17.07 -8.76 3.60
N GLU A 286 -16.86 -9.41 2.46
CA GLU A 286 -15.60 -9.47 1.72
C GLU A 286 -15.18 -8.09 1.17
N ALA A 287 -16.10 -7.13 1.03
CA ALA A 287 -15.80 -5.77 0.60
C ALA A 287 -15.11 -4.95 1.70
N LEU A 288 -15.23 -5.36 2.97
CA LEU A 288 -14.66 -4.66 4.12
C LEU A 288 -13.26 -5.18 4.49
N GLY A 289 -12.64 -4.53 5.48
CA GLY A 289 -11.32 -4.91 6.00
C GLY A 289 -10.20 -4.83 4.97
N LEU A 290 -9.14 -5.61 5.18
CA LEU A 290 -7.99 -5.74 4.27
C LEU A 290 -8.38 -6.34 2.93
N GLY A 291 -9.20 -7.41 2.94
CA GLY A 291 -9.55 -8.18 1.76
C GLY A 291 -8.49 -9.22 1.35
N TYR A 292 -7.53 -9.55 2.22
CA TYR A 292 -6.52 -10.58 1.94
C TYR A 292 -7.15 -11.96 1.71
N ASP A 293 -8.12 -12.33 2.54
CA ASP A 293 -8.80 -13.63 2.45
C ASP A 293 -9.50 -13.78 1.09
N PHE A 294 -10.18 -12.74 0.62
CA PHE A 294 -10.80 -12.74 -0.68
C PHE A 294 -9.78 -12.77 -1.82
N ILE A 295 -8.70 -11.97 -1.75
CA ILE A 295 -7.62 -12.03 -2.75
C ILE A 295 -7.03 -13.44 -2.79
N HIS A 296 -6.73 -14.04 -1.65
CA HIS A 296 -6.23 -15.41 -1.58
C HIS A 296 -7.23 -16.39 -2.22
N GLN A 297 -8.50 -16.26 -1.87
CA GLN A 297 -9.56 -17.14 -2.43
C GLN A 297 -9.62 -17.05 -3.95
N ILE A 298 -9.62 -15.85 -4.56
CA ILE A 298 -9.69 -15.71 -6.02
C ILE A 298 -8.42 -16.17 -6.75
N THR A 299 -7.30 -16.35 -6.05
CA THR A 299 -6.06 -16.89 -6.64
C THR A 299 -6.01 -18.39 -6.71
N ILE A 300 -6.85 -19.08 -5.92
CA ILE A 300 -6.94 -20.55 -5.88
C ILE A 300 -8.27 -21.08 -6.40
N THR A 301 -9.22 -20.19 -6.69
CA THR A 301 -10.59 -20.52 -7.12
C THR A 301 -10.61 -21.02 -8.57
N GLU A 302 -11.37 -22.09 -8.81
CA GLU A 302 -11.73 -22.53 -10.15
C GLU A 302 -12.81 -21.63 -10.77
N LEU A 303 -12.91 -21.61 -12.11
CA LEU A 303 -13.93 -20.83 -12.80
C LEU A 303 -15.34 -21.30 -12.40
N GLY A 304 -16.21 -20.32 -12.13
CA GLY A 304 -17.61 -20.57 -11.81
C GLY A 304 -17.95 -20.69 -10.32
N GLU A 305 -17.00 -20.74 -9.41
CA GLU A 305 -17.29 -20.74 -7.96
C GLU A 305 -18.00 -19.45 -7.50
N PHE A 306 -17.62 -18.30 -8.08
CA PHE A 306 -18.32 -17.03 -7.88
C PHE A 306 -19.18 -16.70 -9.08
N SER A 307 -20.41 -16.21 -8.85
CA SER A 307 -21.21 -15.68 -9.96
C SER A 307 -20.61 -14.35 -10.47
N LEU A 308 -20.75 -14.08 -11.78
CA LEU A 308 -20.33 -12.80 -12.37
C LEU A 308 -20.99 -11.60 -11.68
N ALA A 309 -22.25 -11.76 -11.25
CA ALA A 309 -22.98 -10.73 -10.52
C ALA A 309 -22.32 -10.45 -9.16
N THR A 310 -21.93 -11.49 -8.41
CA THR A 310 -21.21 -11.36 -7.14
C THR A 310 -19.86 -10.65 -7.32
N LEU A 311 -19.05 -11.09 -8.27
CA LEU A 311 -17.74 -10.48 -8.55
C LEU A 311 -17.86 -9.01 -8.95
N THR A 312 -18.82 -8.68 -9.83
CA THR A 312 -19.05 -7.28 -10.26
C THR A 312 -19.50 -6.42 -9.08
N THR A 313 -20.38 -6.95 -8.22
CA THR A 313 -20.83 -6.25 -7.00
C THR A 313 -19.68 -6.02 -6.05
N LEU A 314 -18.84 -7.03 -5.77
CA LEU A 314 -17.69 -6.91 -4.88
C LEU A 314 -16.66 -5.89 -5.39
N LEU A 315 -16.41 -5.86 -6.70
CA LEU A 315 -15.54 -4.86 -7.34
C LEU A 315 -16.05 -3.43 -7.07
N ILE A 316 -17.34 -3.19 -7.30
CA ILE A 316 -17.97 -1.87 -7.10
C ILE A 316 -17.98 -1.50 -5.61
N LEU A 317 -18.39 -2.43 -4.75
CA LEU A 317 -18.46 -2.21 -3.31
C LEU A 317 -17.08 -1.94 -2.71
N LYS A 318 -16.03 -2.63 -3.16
CA LYS A 318 -14.65 -2.36 -2.67
C LYS A 318 -14.20 -0.96 -3.01
N ILE A 319 -14.45 -0.48 -4.23
CA ILE A 319 -14.17 0.89 -4.66
C ILE A 319 -14.87 1.90 -3.76
N ILE A 320 -16.17 1.71 -3.52
CA ILE A 320 -16.99 2.63 -2.70
C ILE A 320 -16.58 2.56 -1.24
N ALA A 321 -16.45 1.35 -0.66
CA ALA A 321 -16.10 1.14 0.74
C ALA A 321 -14.74 1.75 1.09
N THR A 322 -13.72 1.53 0.26
CA THR A 322 -12.39 2.14 0.45
C THR A 322 -12.46 3.66 0.34
N SER A 323 -13.20 4.18 -0.64
CA SER A 323 -13.36 5.62 -0.81
C SER A 323 -14.08 6.27 0.37
N ILE A 324 -15.11 5.62 0.93
CA ILE A 324 -15.81 6.09 2.14
C ILE A 324 -14.84 6.02 3.33
N THR A 325 -14.19 4.89 3.55
CA THR A 325 -13.30 4.69 4.70
C THR A 325 -12.25 5.77 4.81
N LEU A 326 -11.50 6.01 3.73
CA LEU A 326 -10.36 6.94 3.77
C LEU A 326 -10.75 8.42 3.71
N ASN A 327 -11.96 8.74 3.25
CA ASN A 327 -12.41 10.12 3.18
C ASN A 327 -13.28 10.55 4.38
N PHE A 328 -13.86 9.64 5.16
CA PHE A 328 -14.73 9.95 6.29
C PHE A 328 -14.15 9.61 7.66
N GLY A 329 -12.88 9.91 7.89
CA GLY A 329 -12.24 9.81 9.21
C GLY A 329 -11.42 8.56 9.44
N GLY A 330 -11.50 7.55 8.57
CA GLY A 330 -10.64 6.37 8.63
C GLY A 330 -9.21 6.64 8.14
N SER A 331 -8.32 5.71 8.44
CA SER A 331 -6.90 5.75 8.04
C SER A 331 -6.47 4.39 7.49
N GLY A 332 -5.57 4.38 6.50
CA GLY A 332 -5.07 3.15 5.87
C GLY A 332 -4.32 3.42 4.58
N GLY A 333 -4.18 2.38 3.75
CA GLY A 333 -3.52 2.42 2.45
C GLY A 333 -4.44 2.08 1.29
N LEU A 334 -3.98 2.35 0.06
CA LEU A 334 -4.73 2.17 -1.19
C LEU A 334 -4.17 1.03 -2.06
N PHE A 335 -3.00 0.45 -1.73
CA PHE A 335 -2.38 -0.61 -2.52
C PHE A 335 -3.22 -1.89 -2.51
N ILE A 336 -3.54 -2.42 -1.32
CA ILE A 336 -4.35 -3.64 -1.20
C ILE A 336 -5.74 -3.47 -1.82
N PRO A 337 -6.48 -2.38 -1.60
CA PRO A 337 -7.71 -2.13 -2.33
C PRO A 337 -7.54 -2.12 -3.86
N SER A 338 -6.41 -1.59 -4.37
CA SER A 338 -6.11 -1.62 -5.80
C SER A 338 -5.84 -3.04 -6.32
N LEU A 339 -5.10 -3.85 -5.54
CA LEU A 339 -4.88 -5.27 -5.85
C LEU A 339 -6.19 -6.06 -5.82
N TYR A 340 -7.04 -5.83 -4.83
CA TYR A 340 -8.38 -6.45 -4.74
C TYR A 340 -9.23 -6.15 -5.97
N VAL A 341 -9.36 -4.88 -6.32
CA VAL A 341 -10.12 -4.42 -7.49
C VAL A 341 -9.54 -5.02 -8.79
N GLY A 342 -8.20 -5.02 -8.92
CA GLY A 342 -7.50 -5.64 -10.04
C GLY A 342 -7.75 -7.15 -10.10
N GLY A 343 -7.55 -7.86 -9.01
CA GLY A 343 -7.77 -9.31 -8.95
C GLY A 343 -9.19 -9.71 -9.30
N THR A 344 -10.18 -9.00 -8.75
CA THR A 344 -11.59 -9.22 -9.06
C THR A 344 -11.88 -8.98 -10.55
N LEU A 345 -11.33 -7.92 -11.14
CA LEU A 345 -11.43 -7.65 -12.59
C LEU A 345 -10.82 -8.80 -13.40
N GLY A 346 -9.65 -9.30 -13.00
CA GLY A 346 -8.98 -10.41 -13.67
C GLY A 346 -9.80 -11.70 -13.66
N LEU A 347 -10.42 -12.02 -12.52
CA LEU A 347 -11.30 -13.20 -12.40
C LEU A 347 -12.59 -13.04 -13.25
N ILE A 348 -13.20 -11.85 -13.24
CA ILE A 348 -14.36 -11.55 -14.12
C ILE A 348 -13.98 -11.78 -15.59
N TYR A 349 -12.82 -11.26 -16.01
CA TYR A 349 -12.35 -11.43 -17.38
C TYR A 349 -12.08 -12.88 -17.74
N ALA A 350 -11.42 -13.65 -16.85
CA ALA A 350 -11.16 -15.07 -17.04
C ALA A 350 -12.46 -15.86 -17.19
N GLN A 351 -13.46 -15.57 -16.35
CA GLN A 351 -14.73 -16.25 -16.35
C GLN A 351 -15.56 -15.95 -17.60
N ILE A 352 -15.59 -14.69 -18.09
CA ILE A 352 -16.31 -14.34 -19.31
C ILE A 352 -15.73 -15.06 -20.54
N LEU A 353 -14.39 -15.19 -20.59
CA LEU A 353 -13.71 -15.81 -21.74
C LEU A 353 -13.38 -17.28 -21.53
N ASN A 354 -13.77 -17.86 -20.40
CA ASN A 354 -13.50 -19.26 -20.00
C ASN A 354 -12.00 -19.61 -20.11
N LEU A 355 -11.15 -18.76 -19.50
CA LEU A 355 -9.68 -18.87 -19.55
C LEU A 355 -9.15 -19.56 -18.30
N GLU A 356 -8.44 -20.68 -18.49
CA GLU A 356 -7.73 -21.38 -17.43
C GLU A 356 -6.21 -21.35 -17.67
N PRO A 357 -5.42 -21.20 -16.60
CA PRO A 357 -5.81 -20.96 -15.22
C PRO A 357 -6.20 -19.49 -14.99
N SER A 358 -7.29 -19.28 -14.28
CA SER A 358 -7.87 -17.96 -14.00
C SER A 358 -6.91 -17.03 -13.25
N VAL A 359 -6.04 -17.58 -12.40
CA VAL A 359 -5.03 -16.86 -11.63
C VAL A 359 -4.09 -16.01 -12.49
N LEU A 360 -3.83 -16.41 -13.72
CA LEU A 360 -3.07 -15.59 -14.65
C LEU A 360 -3.73 -14.21 -14.88
N CYS A 361 -5.02 -14.23 -15.22
CA CYS A 361 -5.77 -13.00 -15.45
C CYS A 361 -5.89 -12.14 -14.18
N VAL A 362 -6.02 -12.80 -13.01
CA VAL A 362 -6.00 -12.15 -11.69
C VAL A 362 -4.69 -11.38 -11.49
N MET A 363 -3.54 -12.02 -11.70
CA MET A 363 -2.21 -11.40 -11.52
C MET A 363 -1.98 -10.24 -12.49
N LEU A 364 -2.31 -10.43 -13.78
CA LEU A 364 -2.17 -9.40 -14.81
C LEU A 364 -2.96 -8.15 -14.44
N ALA A 365 -4.20 -8.31 -14.01
CA ALA A 365 -5.07 -7.20 -13.67
C ALA A 365 -4.72 -6.55 -12.32
N MET A 366 -4.24 -7.34 -11.32
CA MET A 366 -3.73 -6.80 -10.05
C MET A 366 -2.58 -5.80 -10.28
N ALA A 367 -1.56 -6.22 -11.03
CA ALA A 367 -0.42 -5.36 -11.34
C ALA A 367 -0.84 -4.15 -12.19
N ALA A 368 -1.73 -4.35 -13.17
CA ALA A 368 -2.17 -3.29 -14.06
C ALA A 368 -2.99 -2.19 -13.34
N VAL A 369 -3.94 -2.56 -12.46
CA VAL A 369 -4.69 -1.58 -11.66
C VAL A 369 -3.78 -0.86 -10.67
N LEU A 370 -2.88 -1.59 -9.99
CA LEU A 370 -1.95 -0.98 -9.04
C LEU A 370 -0.99 0.00 -9.73
N ALA A 371 -0.39 -0.37 -10.87
CA ALA A 371 0.51 0.49 -11.64
C ALA A 371 -0.19 1.78 -12.11
N ALA A 372 -1.45 1.68 -12.52
CA ALA A 372 -2.25 2.81 -12.95
C ALA A 372 -2.58 3.77 -11.81
N THR A 373 -2.97 3.23 -10.64
CA THR A 373 -3.46 4.02 -9.49
C THR A 373 -2.34 4.64 -8.68
N SER A 374 -1.20 3.95 -8.51
CA SER A 374 -0.05 4.41 -7.71
C SER A 374 1.04 5.12 -8.49
N LYS A 375 1.05 4.97 -9.82
CA LYS A 375 2.14 5.43 -10.70
C LYS A 375 3.52 4.86 -10.31
N SER A 376 3.53 3.63 -9.84
CA SER A 376 4.74 2.86 -9.51
C SER A 376 4.75 1.56 -10.32
N LEU A 377 5.27 1.63 -11.56
CA LEU A 377 5.21 0.54 -12.54
C LEU A 377 6.02 -0.68 -12.09
N LEU A 378 7.30 -0.48 -11.77
CA LEU A 378 8.20 -1.56 -11.38
C LEU A 378 7.76 -2.17 -10.05
N THR A 379 7.37 -1.35 -9.10
CA THR A 379 6.82 -1.78 -7.80
C THR A 379 5.61 -2.69 -7.97
N SER A 380 4.69 -2.33 -8.87
CA SER A 380 3.45 -3.09 -9.10
C SER A 380 3.72 -4.45 -9.72
N ILE A 381 4.63 -4.51 -10.68
CA ILE A 381 5.05 -5.76 -11.34
C ILE A 381 5.75 -6.67 -10.33
N THR A 382 6.72 -6.13 -9.59
CA THR A 382 7.51 -6.92 -8.65
C THR A 382 6.71 -7.36 -7.44
N LEU A 383 5.75 -6.55 -6.97
CA LEU A 383 4.86 -6.94 -5.87
C LEU A 383 4.09 -8.22 -6.22
N VAL A 384 3.48 -8.26 -7.39
CA VAL A 384 2.74 -9.44 -7.85
C VAL A 384 3.70 -10.62 -8.04
N ALA A 385 4.89 -10.40 -8.60
CA ALA A 385 5.88 -11.44 -8.82
C ALA A 385 6.44 -12.04 -7.51
N GLU A 386 6.76 -11.21 -6.51
CA GLU A 386 7.29 -11.67 -5.22
C GLU A 386 6.22 -12.33 -4.34
N THR A 387 4.97 -11.89 -4.44
CA THR A 387 3.87 -12.42 -3.61
C THR A 387 3.17 -13.62 -4.21
N MET A 388 3.18 -13.79 -5.54
CA MET A 388 2.42 -14.82 -6.25
C MET A 388 3.28 -15.74 -7.14
N GLY A 389 4.52 -15.34 -7.44
CA GLY A 389 5.47 -16.15 -8.21
C GLY A 389 6.03 -15.43 -9.44
N PRO A 390 7.31 -15.68 -9.76
CA PRO A 390 8.04 -14.97 -10.81
C PRO A 390 7.67 -15.38 -12.25
N SER A 391 7.01 -16.51 -12.43
CA SER A 391 6.69 -17.07 -13.77
C SER A 391 5.83 -16.14 -14.63
N PHE A 392 5.14 -15.19 -14.01
CA PHE A 392 4.22 -14.27 -14.66
C PHE A 392 4.77 -12.87 -14.93
N ILE A 393 6.04 -12.60 -14.60
CA ILE A 393 6.63 -11.25 -14.72
C ILE A 393 6.44 -10.68 -16.12
N ILE A 394 6.78 -11.43 -17.18
CA ILE A 394 6.83 -10.88 -18.55
C ILE A 394 5.44 -10.42 -19.03
N PRO A 395 4.35 -11.24 -18.98
CA PRO A 395 3.03 -10.77 -19.35
C PRO A 395 2.49 -9.67 -18.40
N THR A 396 2.88 -9.70 -17.13
CA THR A 396 2.51 -8.68 -16.14
C THR A 396 3.12 -7.31 -16.49
N VAL A 397 4.37 -7.28 -17.00
CA VAL A 397 4.98 -6.04 -17.52
C VAL A 397 4.11 -5.41 -18.61
N VAL A 398 3.57 -6.21 -19.53
CA VAL A 398 2.74 -5.69 -20.64
C VAL A 398 1.44 -5.11 -20.12
N SER A 399 0.70 -5.84 -19.29
CA SER A 399 -0.60 -5.36 -18.76
C SER A 399 -0.44 -4.11 -17.89
N ALA A 400 0.57 -4.10 -17.02
CA ALA A 400 0.88 -2.98 -16.14
C ALA A 400 1.32 -1.74 -16.95
N ALA A 401 2.20 -1.90 -17.95
CA ALA A 401 2.64 -0.81 -18.80
C ALA A 401 1.49 -0.20 -19.59
N VAL A 402 0.64 -1.01 -20.21
CA VAL A 402 -0.54 -0.53 -20.96
C VAL A 402 -1.44 0.31 -20.06
N SER A 403 -1.79 -0.19 -18.87
CA SER A 403 -2.63 0.51 -17.92
C SER A 403 -1.98 1.80 -17.40
N TYR A 404 -0.70 1.74 -17.06
CA TYR A 404 0.08 2.90 -16.61
C TYR A 404 0.09 4.03 -17.64
N PHE A 405 0.32 3.72 -18.92
CA PHE A 405 0.35 4.71 -19.99
C PHE A 405 -1.03 5.29 -20.27
N LEU A 406 -2.07 4.48 -20.36
CA LEU A 406 -3.43 4.93 -20.69
C LEU A 406 -4.02 5.85 -19.62
N THR A 407 -3.62 5.72 -18.36
CA THR A 407 -4.08 6.59 -17.26
C THR A 407 -3.30 7.91 -17.15
N GLY A 408 -2.32 8.15 -18.03
CA GLY A 408 -1.56 9.41 -18.12
C GLY A 408 -0.83 9.75 -16.81
N SER A 409 -1.03 10.95 -16.29
CA SER A 409 -0.43 11.42 -15.02
C SER A 409 -1.36 11.36 -13.81
N ARG A 410 -2.56 10.77 -13.96
CA ARG A 410 -3.49 10.59 -12.84
C ARG A 410 -2.95 9.57 -11.84
N SER A 411 -3.05 9.86 -10.55
CA SER A 411 -2.64 9.02 -9.42
C SER A 411 -3.52 9.32 -8.22
N PHE A 412 -3.64 8.37 -7.30
CA PHE A 412 -4.22 8.64 -5.99
C PHE A 412 -3.41 9.66 -5.19
N TYR A 413 -2.10 9.73 -5.43
CA TYR A 413 -1.17 10.53 -4.65
C TYR A 413 -0.92 11.89 -5.30
N LYS A 414 -1.51 12.93 -4.71
CA LYS A 414 -1.42 14.32 -5.22
C LYS A 414 -0.05 14.92 -5.01
N SER A 415 0.64 14.49 -3.95
CA SER A 415 1.99 14.96 -3.61
C SER A 415 3.09 14.35 -4.48
N GLN A 416 2.79 13.34 -5.32
CA GLN A 416 3.75 12.84 -6.31
C GLN A 416 4.06 13.90 -7.36
N LEU A 417 5.34 14.29 -7.47
CA LEU A 417 5.81 15.18 -8.53
C LEU A 417 5.89 14.43 -9.87
N LEU A 418 5.83 15.18 -10.98
CA LEU A 418 5.92 14.55 -12.30
C LEU A 418 7.32 13.95 -12.54
N ASN A 419 8.37 14.72 -12.20
CA ASN A 419 9.77 14.35 -12.29
C ASN A 419 10.62 15.19 -11.30
N LYS A 420 11.92 14.91 -11.19
CA LYS A 420 12.85 15.64 -10.33
C LYS A 420 12.96 17.13 -10.68
N LEU A 421 12.90 17.48 -11.96
CA LEU A 421 13.02 18.87 -12.44
C LEU A 421 11.82 19.71 -12.01
N SER A 422 10.63 19.13 -11.91
CA SER A 422 9.42 19.84 -11.44
C SER A 422 9.47 20.24 -9.96
N GLY A 423 10.36 19.62 -9.17
CA GLY A 423 10.60 19.97 -7.76
C GLY A 423 11.59 21.11 -7.53
N GLN A 424 12.40 21.49 -8.52
CA GLN A 424 13.43 22.53 -8.36
C GLN A 424 12.87 23.96 -8.33
N GLY A 425 11.60 24.16 -8.66
CA GLY A 425 10.91 25.47 -8.61
C GLY A 425 10.07 25.70 -7.34
N VAL A 426 10.07 24.77 -6.38
CA VAL A 426 9.22 24.80 -5.16
C VAL A 426 10.08 24.87 -3.87
N ALA A 427 11.41 24.99 -4.02
CA ALA A 427 12.34 25.10 -2.89
C ALA A 427 12.59 26.55 -2.49
#